data_5e9f5a05638863a05f45d93d29c28af2
#
_entry.id   5e9f5a05638863a05f45d93d29c28af2
#
_cell.length_a   1.000
_cell.length_b   1.000
_cell.length_c   1.000
_cell.angle_alpha   90.00
_cell.angle_beta   90.00
_cell.angle_gamma   90.00
#
_symmetry.space_group_name_H-M   'P 1'
#
loop_
_entity.id
_entity.type
_entity.pdbx_description
1 polymer ?
#
loop_
_entity_poly.entity_id
_entity_poly.type
_entity_poly.pdbx_seq_one_letter_code
_entity_poly.pdbx_strand_id
1 'polypeptide(L)'
;MPQKDIYELLYESLDPRSGVVEPIDIENKNKGSLLFQVVWNNNITFCVQICKYFCCVYINKNGQPVSAMYHYNKIDDKTIDLMQSLINEIENGKYDTKKTQSDKIQDVVNQRQLTSYMNNTKWKELVAEIKQIDDLSIMYKTLFDDSDPEFYWTIASDEHFYHMNMALVEWFKISGNINECEYIGRLVEPKVIQHSINDKIEDILQKNSINYEYDKISDSYTIYGYR
;
A
#
# COMPACT_ATOMS: atom_id res chain seq x y z
N MET A 1 -19.79 -17.50 -40.03
CA MET A 1 -18.91 -16.38 -40.33
C MET A 1 -17.50 -16.91 -40.36
N PRO A 2 -16.65 -16.61 -41.35
CA PRO A 2 -15.25 -16.96 -41.32
C PRO A 2 -14.55 -16.32 -40.09
N GLN A 3 -13.54 -16.98 -39.57
CA GLN A 3 -12.80 -16.49 -38.36
C GLN A 3 -12.21 -15.08 -38.59
N LYS A 4 -11.75 -14.80 -39.79
CA LYS A 4 -11.20 -13.49 -40.17
C LYS A 4 -12.24 -12.38 -40.09
N ASP A 5 -13.47 -12.63 -40.54
CA ASP A 5 -14.56 -11.65 -40.51
C ASP A 5 -14.94 -11.32 -39.03
N ILE A 6 -14.90 -12.32 -38.13
CA ILE A 6 -15.14 -12.12 -36.70
C ILE A 6 -14.01 -11.24 -36.11
N TYR A 7 -12.76 -11.47 -36.47
CA TYR A 7 -11.65 -10.66 -36.01
C TYR A 7 -11.80 -9.19 -36.46
N GLU A 8 -12.11 -8.97 -37.73
CA GLU A 8 -12.33 -7.62 -38.28
C GLU A 8 -13.50 -6.93 -37.56
N LEU A 9 -14.60 -7.65 -37.32
CA LEU A 9 -15.76 -7.14 -36.58
C LEU A 9 -15.36 -6.70 -35.16
N LEU A 10 -14.60 -7.51 -34.43
CA LEU A 10 -14.12 -7.15 -33.07
C LEU A 10 -13.21 -5.95 -33.11
N TYR A 11 -12.31 -5.85 -34.07
CA TYR A 11 -11.41 -4.74 -34.25
C TYR A 11 -12.14 -3.41 -34.51
N GLU A 12 -13.23 -3.44 -35.26
CA GLU A 12 -14.05 -2.26 -35.59
C GLU A 12 -15.01 -1.87 -34.46
N SER A 13 -15.45 -2.86 -33.65
CA SER A 13 -16.55 -2.68 -32.70
C SER A 13 -16.08 -2.44 -31.27
N LEU A 14 -14.87 -2.88 -30.89
CA LEU A 14 -14.34 -2.72 -29.53
C LEU A 14 -13.42 -1.49 -29.45
N ASP A 15 -13.65 -0.66 -28.42
CA ASP A 15 -12.88 0.56 -28.16
C ASP A 15 -12.07 0.43 -26.85
N PRO A 16 -10.83 -0.08 -26.92
CA PRO A 16 -9.93 -0.06 -25.79
C PRO A 16 -9.20 1.29 -25.71
N ARG A 17 -9.64 2.18 -24.82
CA ARG A 17 -9.13 3.56 -24.71
C ARG A 17 -7.62 3.65 -24.49
N SER A 18 -7.07 2.77 -23.65
CA SER A 18 -5.64 2.75 -23.30
C SER A 18 -4.95 1.42 -23.62
N GLY A 19 -5.68 0.42 -24.05
CA GLY A 19 -5.16 -0.86 -24.49
C GLY A 19 -4.68 -0.82 -25.94
N VAL A 20 -3.69 -1.64 -26.26
CA VAL A 20 -3.15 -1.80 -27.61
C VAL A 20 -3.69 -3.12 -28.18
N VAL A 21 -4.39 -3.05 -29.32
CA VAL A 21 -4.81 -4.26 -30.05
C VAL A 21 -3.56 -4.85 -30.71
N GLU A 22 -3.23 -6.08 -30.37
CA GLU A 22 -2.12 -6.79 -31.03
C GLU A 22 -2.51 -7.23 -32.43
N PRO A 23 -1.59 -7.10 -33.41
CA PRO A 23 -1.83 -7.59 -34.78
C PRO A 23 -2.03 -9.10 -34.80
N ILE A 24 -2.80 -9.58 -35.77
CA ILE A 24 -3.02 -11.01 -35.97
C ILE A 24 -1.70 -11.73 -36.18
N ASP A 25 -1.37 -12.68 -35.32
CA ASP A 25 -0.27 -13.62 -35.58
C ASP A 25 -0.73 -14.66 -36.62
N ILE A 26 -0.43 -14.36 -37.90
CA ILE A 26 -0.80 -15.20 -39.07
C ILE A 26 0.06 -16.48 -39.08
N GLU A 27 1.22 -16.53 -38.44
CA GLU A 27 2.12 -17.68 -38.45
C GLU A 27 1.66 -18.83 -37.53
N ASN A 28 0.84 -18.54 -36.55
CA ASN A 28 0.27 -19.55 -35.61
C ASN A 28 -0.98 -20.29 -36.17
N LYS A 29 -1.13 -20.35 -37.47
CA LYS A 29 -2.24 -21.01 -38.18
C LYS A 29 -2.42 -22.52 -37.89
N ASN A 30 -1.49 -23.14 -37.17
CA ASN A 30 -1.51 -24.59 -36.91
C ASN A 30 -2.50 -25.05 -35.81
N LYS A 31 -3.23 -24.14 -35.14
CA LYS A 31 -4.12 -24.52 -34.03
C LYS A 31 -5.63 -24.41 -34.35
N GLY A 32 -6.03 -24.07 -35.55
CA GLY A 32 -7.46 -24.00 -35.94
C GLY A 32 -8.26 -22.89 -35.23
N SER A 33 -7.60 -21.93 -34.55
CA SER A 33 -8.22 -20.78 -33.94
C SER A 33 -7.39 -19.52 -34.20
N LEU A 34 -8.08 -18.36 -34.29
CA LEU A 34 -7.48 -17.04 -34.27
C LEU A 34 -7.56 -16.45 -32.88
N LEU A 35 -6.61 -15.61 -32.50
CA LEU A 35 -6.59 -14.92 -31.24
C LEU A 35 -6.68 -13.42 -31.47
N PHE A 36 -7.72 -12.78 -30.94
CA PHE A 36 -7.83 -11.34 -30.83
C PHE A 36 -7.39 -10.93 -29.42
N GLN A 37 -6.44 -10.01 -29.31
CA GLN A 37 -5.89 -9.59 -28.04
C GLN A 37 -5.81 -8.08 -27.92
N VAL A 38 -6.14 -7.57 -26.72
CA VAL A 38 -5.87 -6.20 -26.30
C VAL A 38 -4.99 -6.25 -25.08
N VAL A 39 -3.86 -5.55 -25.11
CA VAL A 39 -2.85 -5.58 -24.05
C VAL A 39 -2.72 -4.20 -23.39
N TRP A 40 -2.65 -4.18 -22.08
CA TRP A 40 -2.40 -2.99 -21.26
C TRP A 40 -1.02 -3.06 -20.58
N ASN A 41 -0.48 -1.90 -20.23
CA ASN A 41 0.86 -1.77 -19.60
C ASN A 41 1.05 -2.49 -18.26
N ASN A 42 -0.05 -2.84 -17.57
CA ASN A 42 -0.06 -3.56 -16.31
C ASN A 42 -0.06 -5.09 -16.47
N ASN A 43 0.35 -5.59 -17.65
CA ASN A 43 0.37 -7.01 -18.02
C ASN A 43 -1.02 -7.68 -17.95
N ILE A 44 -2.08 -6.92 -18.17
CA ILE A 44 -3.43 -7.43 -18.34
C ILE A 44 -3.69 -7.56 -19.83
N THR A 45 -4.28 -8.68 -20.24
CA THR A 45 -4.63 -8.97 -21.62
C THR A 45 -6.08 -9.44 -21.66
N PHE A 46 -6.90 -8.75 -22.45
CA PHE A 46 -8.23 -9.24 -22.86
C PHE A 46 -8.05 -10.11 -24.10
N CYS A 47 -8.57 -11.32 -24.04
CA CYS A 47 -8.37 -12.34 -25.08
C CYS A 47 -9.71 -12.83 -25.62
N VAL A 48 -9.85 -12.89 -26.93
CA VAL A 48 -10.92 -13.60 -27.62
C VAL A 48 -10.32 -14.66 -28.51
N GLN A 49 -10.42 -15.91 -28.11
CA GLN A 49 -10.00 -17.05 -28.94
C GLN A 49 -11.15 -17.44 -29.89
N ILE A 50 -10.95 -17.18 -31.16
CA ILE A 50 -11.94 -17.41 -32.23
C ILE A 50 -11.73 -18.81 -32.80
N CYS A 51 -12.59 -19.74 -32.42
CA CYS A 51 -12.62 -21.11 -32.91
C CYS A 51 -13.60 -21.25 -34.08
N LYS A 52 -13.60 -22.41 -34.76
CA LYS A 52 -14.47 -22.65 -35.91
C LYS A 52 -15.99 -22.53 -35.61
N TYR A 53 -16.40 -22.89 -34.37
CA TYR A 53 -17.82 -22.98 -33.99
C TYR A 53 -18.19 -22.13 -32.79
N PHE A 54 -17.23 -21.55 -32.10
CA PHE A 54 -17.43 -20.74 -30.89
C PHE A 54 -16.28 -19.79 -30.66
N CYS A 55 -16.50 -18.81 -29.82
CA CYS A 55 -15.44 -17.94 -29.30
C CYS A 55 -15.32 -18.10 -27.77
N CYS A 56 -14.11 -18.08 -27.27
CA CYS A 56 -13.81 -18.02 -25.83
C CYS A 56 -13.29 -16.66 -25.47
N VAL A 57 -13.91 -16.00 -24.49
CA VAL A 57 -13.49 -14.70 -23.98
C VAL A 57 -12.98 -14.86 -22.57
N TYR A 58 -11.79 -14.34 -22.28
CA TYR A 58 -11.18 -14.38 -20.97
C TYR A 58 -10.17 -13.24 -20.79
N ILE A 59 -9.85 -12.95 -19.53
CA ILE A 59 -8.86 -11.95 -19.17
C ILE A 59 -7.69 -12.66 -18.49
N ASN A 60 -6.47 -12.38 -18.96
CA ASN A 60 -5.23 -12.84 -18.38
C ASN A 60 -4.55 -11.70 -17.65
N LYS A 61 -3.80 -12.02 -16.59
CA LYS A 61 -2.84 -11.16 -15.94
C LYS A 61 -1.54 -11.93 -15.70
N ASN A 62 -0.43 -11.38 -16.16
CA ASN A 62 0.87 -12.06 -16.13
C ASN A 62 0.81 -13.49 -16.73
N GLY A 63 0.02 -13.67 -17.79
CA GLY A 63 -0.14 -14.96 -18.48
C GLY A 63 -1.06 -15.97 -17.76
N GLN A 64 -1.70 -15.59 -16.65
CA GLN A 64 -2.65 -16.45 -15.93
C GLN A 64 -4.08 -15.91 -16.07
N PRO A 65 -5.10 -16.76 -16.26
CA PRO A 65 -6.48 -16.33 -16.33
C PRO A 65 -6.96 -15.78 -14.98
N VAL A 66 -7.55 -14.58 -15.00
CA VAL A 66 -8.07 -13.88 -13.81
C VAL A 66 -9.57 -13.64 -13.86
N SER A 67 -10.22 -13.96 -15.01
CA SER A 67 -11.68 -13.97 -15.16
C SER A 67 -12.19 -15.37 -15.40
N ALA A 68 -13.53 -15.53 -15.29
CA ALA A 68 -14.20 -16.69 -15.87
C ALA A 68 -13.97 -16.73 -17.38
N MET A 69 -13.98 -17.93 -17.96
CA MET A 69 -13.95 -18.11 -19.40
C MET A 69 -15.39 -18.16 -19.91
N TYR A 70 -15.73 -17.22 -20.78
CA TYR A 70 -17.06 -17.12 -21.39
C TYR A 70 -17.05 -17.75 -22.79
N HIS A 71 -18.05 -18.54 -23.10
CA HIS A 71 -18.19 -19.22 -24.39
C HIS A 71 -19.37 -18.65 -25.15
N TYR A 72 -19.15 -18.26 -26.41
CA TYR A 72 -20.19 -17.74 -27.31
C TYR A 72 -20.19 -18.51 -28.60
N ASN A 73 -21.36 -19.06 -28.98
CA ASN A 73 -21.55 -19.74 -30.27
C ASN A 73 -21.78 -18.76 -31.42
N LYS A 74 -22.08 -17.51 -31.07
CA LYS A 74 -22.34 -16.43 -32.03
C LYS A 74 -21.87 -15.11 -31.44
N ILE A 75 -21.24 -14.30 -32.26
CA ILE A 75 -20.91 -12.91 -31.93
C ILE A 75 -22.01 -12.03 -32.55
N ASP A 76 -22.77 -11.39 -31.70
CA ASP A 76 -23.81 -10.41 -32.02
C ASP A 76 -23.63 -9.16 -31.14
N ASP A 77 -24.47 -8.13 -31.35
CA ASP A 77 -24.34 -6.85 -30.65
C ASP A 77 -24.30 -7.01 -29.11
N LYS A 78 -25.13 -7.91 -28.55
CA LYS A 78 -25.13 -8.19 -27.10
C LYS A 78 -23.82 -8.78 -26.62
N THR A 79 -23.21 -9.64 -27.41
CA THR A 79 -21.91 -10.24 -27.09
C THR A 79 -20.81 -9.19 -27.16
N ILE A 80 -20.87 -8.29 -28.14
CA ILE A 80 -19.94 -7.16 -28.27
C ILE A 80 -20.09 -6.21 -27.09
N ASP A 81 -21.30 -5.86 -26.67
CA ASP A 81 -21.57 -5.03 -25.51
C ASP A 81 -20.98 -5.63 -24.20
N LEU A 82 -21.11 -6.96 -24.03
CA LEU A 82 -20.53 -7.68 -22.91
C LEU A 82 -18.99 -7.65 -22.95
N MET A 83 -18.39 -7.83 -24.13
CA MET A 83 -16.94 -7.73 -24.32
C MET A 83 -16.44 -6.32 -24.03
N GLN A 84 -17.14 -5.29 -24.50
CA GLN A 84 -16.83 -3.89 -24.19
C GLN A 84 -16.97 -3.60 -22.70
N SER A 85 -17.96 -4.18 -22.02
CA SER A 85 -18.09 -4.06 -20.56
C SER A 85 -16.88 -4.66 -19.82
N LEU A 86 -16.35 -5.80 -20.28
CA LEU A 86 -15.14 -6.40 -19.70
C LEU A 86 -13.89 -5.53 -19.92
N ILE A 87 -13.77 -4.91 -21.11
CA ILE A 87 -12.72 -3.94 -21.39
C ILE A 87 -12.83 -2.75 -20.46
N ASN A 88 -14.02 -2.19 -20.26
CA ASN A 88 -14.25 -1.09 -19.33
C ASN A 88 -13.93 -1.47 -17.87
N GLU A 89 -14.18 -2.72 -17.46
CA GLU A 89 -13.79 -3.22 -16.13
C GLU A 89 -12.26 -3.23 -15.95
N ILE A 90 -11.50 -3.60 -17.00
CA ILE A 90 -10.04 -3.54 -16.99
C ILE A 90 -9.58 -2.10 -16.85
N GLU A 91 -10.11 -1.19 -17.63
CA GLU A 91 -9.75 0.22 -17.63
C GLU A 91 -10.13 0.96 -16.34
N ASN A 92 -11.16 0.49 -15.64
CA ASN A 92 -11.54 0.94 -14.31
C ASN A 92 -10.70 0.30 -13.17
N GLY A 93 -9.67 -0.49 -13.50
CA GLY A 93 -8.75 -1.07 -12.54
C GLY A 93 -9.29 -2.28 -11.76
N LYS A 94 -10.38 -2.92 -12.20
CA LYS A 94 -10.97 -4.09 -11.49
C LYS A 94 -9.96 -5.24 -11.31
N TYR A 95 -9.04 -5.40 -12.26
CA TYR A 95 -8.03 -6.45 -12.27
C TYR A 95 -6.65 -5.93 -11.82
N ASP A 96 -6.55 -4.69 -11.39
CA ASP A 96 -5.30 -4.17 -10.84
C ASP A 96 -4.94 -4.91 -9.55
N THR A 97 -3.67 -5.13 -9.34
CA THR A 97 -3.19 -5.66 -8.06
C THR A 97 -3.52 -4.62 -7.00
N LYS A 98 -4.28 -4.99 -5.96
CA LYS A 98 -4.45 -4.10 -4.81
C LYS A 98 -3.04 -3.77 -4.30
N LYS A 99 -2.72 -2.49 -4.28
CA LYS A 99 -1.44 -2.02 -3.73
C LYS A 99 -1.28 -2.57 -2.32
N THR A 100 -0.15 -3.21 -2.07
CA THR A 100 0.20 -3.65 -0.71
C THR A 100 0.43 -2.41 0.17
N GLN A 101 0.47 -2.61 1.48
CA GLN A 101 0.82 -1.51 2.40
C GLN A 101 2.21 -0.95 2.08
N SER A 102 3.16 -1.81 1.69
CA SER A 102 4.50 -1.40 1.26
C SER A 102 4.47 -0.51 0.02
N ASP A 103 3.63 -0.86 -0.99
CA ASP A 103 3.50 -0.05 -2.21
C ASP A 103 2.93 1.34 -1.88
N LYS A 104 1.93 1.40 -0.99
CA LYS A 104 1.34 2.69 -0.55
C LYS A 104 2.35 3.56 0.18
N ILE A 105 3.17 2.97 1.07
CA ILE A 105 4.27 3.67 1.74
C ILE A 105 5.24 4.24 0.71
N GLN A 106 5.68 3.41 -0.25
CA GLN A 106 6.62 3.84 -1.27
C GLN A 106 6.06 4.95 -2.16
N ASP A 107 4.76 4.91 -2.50
CA ASP A 107 4.10 5.97 -3.25
C ASP A 107 4.15 7.31 -2.50
N VAL A 108 3.80 7.33 -1.21
CA VAL A 108 3.83 8.54 -0.37
C VAL A 108 5.25 9.06 -0.23
N VAL A 109 6.22 8.18 0.03
CA VAL A 109 7.64 8.54 0.15
C VAL A 109 8.14 9.18 -1.14
N ASN A 110 7.82 8.60 -2.30
CA ASN A 110 8.20 9.14 -3.61
C ASN A 110 7.49 10.46 -3.92
N GLN A 111 6.18 10.54 -3.68
CA GLN A 111 5.38 11.74 -3.93
C GLN A 111 5.86 12.94 -3.10
N ARG A 112 6.19 12.71 -1.84
CA ARG A 112 6.67 13.74 -0.90
C ARG A 112 8.19 13.90 -0.94
N GLN A 113 8.92 13.12 -1.75
CA GLN A 113 10.38 13.12 -1.89
C GLN A 113 11.11 12.94 -0.56
N LEU A 114 10.56 12.05 0.30
CA LEU A 114 11.12 11.81 1.62
C LEU A 114 12.29 10.83 1.57
N THR A 115 13.24 11.02 2.50
CA THR A 115 14.37 10.11 2.72
C THR A 115 14.14 9.30 4.00
N SER A 116 14.38 7.98 3.94
CA SER A 116 14.30 7.12 5.13
C SER A 116 15.54 7.25 6.01
N TYR A 117 15.34 7.51 7.30
CA TYR A 117 16.39 7.62 8.32
C TYR A 117 16.46 6.41 9.25
N MET A 118 15.34 5.64 9.34
CA MET A 118 15.25 4.47 10.20
C MET A 118 14.97 3.22 9.36
N ASN A 119 15.60 2.11 9.74
CA ASN A 119 15.28 0.79 9.18
C ASN A 119 14.54 -0.06 10.22
N ASN A 120 14.02 -1.22 9.79
CA ASN A 120 13.24 -2.12 10.63
C ASN A 120 14.04 -2.62 11.86
N THR A 121 15.35 -2.80 11.73
CA THR A 121 16.21 -3.25 12.83
C THR A 121 16.30 -2.18 13.91
N LYS A 122 16.64 -0.95 13.54
CA LYS A 122 16.72 0.19 14.49
C LYS A 122 15.38 0.44 15.18
N TRP A 123 14.25 0.35 14.44
CA TRP A 123 12.92 0.46 15.04
C TRP A 123 12.65 -0.63 16.07
N LYS A 124 12.99 -1.89 15.77
CA LYS A 124 12.81 -3.00 16.70
C LYS A 124 13.63 -2.84 17.97
N GLU A 125 14.89 -2.43 17.82
CA GLU A 125 15.81 -2.18 18.95
C GLU A 125 15.30 -1.05 19.82
N LEU A 126 14.94 0.10 19.24
CA LEU A 126 14.36 1.23 19.96
C LEU A 126 13.11 0.82 20.74
N VAL A 127 12.13 0.23 20.06
CA VAL A 127 10.86 -0.18 20.68
C VAL A 127 11.08 -1.19 21.79
N ALA A 128 12.02 -2.14 21.64
CA ALA A 128 12.33 -3.12 22.67
C ALA A 128 12.90 -2.50 23.94
N GLU A 129 13.70 -1.42 23.81
CA GLU A 129 14.32 -0.75 24.97
C GLU A 129 13.36 0.25 25.64
N ILE A 130 12.62 1.05 24.86
CA ILE A 130 11.65 2.00 25.45
C ILE A 130 10.50 1.31 26.18
N LYS A 131 10.15 0.08 25.78
CA LYS A 131 9.17 -0.77 26.48
C LYS A 131 9.56 -1.11 27.93
N GLN A 132 10.82 -1.02 28.26
CA GLN A 132 11.33 -1.27 29.62
C GLN A 132 11.25 -0.03 30.53
N ILE A 133 10.67 1.06 30.01
CA ILE A 133 10.51 2.30 30.77
C ILE A 133 9.01 2.45 31.06
N ASP A 134 8.62 2.23 32.32
CA ASP A 134 7.26 2.40 32.76
C ASP A 134 6.82 3.88 32.62
N ASP A 135 5.55 4.11 32.33
CA ASP A 135 4.93 5.43 32.21
C ASP A 135 5.62 6.39 31.20
N LEU A 136 6.42 5.85 30.28
CA LEU A 136 7.06 6.64 29.25
C LEU A 136 6.01 7.21 28.29
N SER A 137 6.01 8.53 28.16
CA SER A 137 5.14 9.24 27.22
C SER A 137 5.78 9.34 25.84
N ILE A 138 5.03 8.98 24.81
CA ILE A 138 5.44 9.02 23.42
C ILE A 138 4.40 9.74 22.56
N MET A 139 4.84 10.26 21.43
CA MET A 139 4.00 10.84 20.39
C MET A 139 4.54 10.42 19.03
N TYR A 140 3.69 10.20 18.06
CA TYR A 140 4.14 9.85 16.70
C TYR A 140 3.19 10.36 15.65
N LYS A 141 3.71 10.51 14.45
CA LYS A 141 2.95 10.79 13.23
C LYS A 141 3.25 9.70 12.21
N THR A 142 2.21 9.28 11.49
CA THR A 142 2.38 8.36 10.37
C THR A 142 2.43 9.09 9.03
N LEU A 143 2.94 8.43 8.01
CA LEU A 143 2.99 8.94 6.63
C LEU A 143 1.61 9.28 6.04
N PHE A 144 0.54 8.72 6.60
CA PHE A 144 -0.82 8.89 6.12
C PHE A 144 -1.64 9.91 6.92
N ASP A 145 -1.04 10.50 7.95
CA ASP A 145 -1.70 11.56 8.72
C ASP A 145 -1.56 12.90 7.99
N ASP A 146 -2.67 13.59 7.75
CA ASP A 146 -2.73 14.86 7.02
C ASP A 146 -2.15 16.03 7.82
N SER A 147 -2.18 15.96 9.15
CA SER A 147 -1.70 16.99 10.06
C SER A 147 -0.83 16.41 11.15
N ASP A 148 -0.04 17.28 11.79
CA ASP A 148 0.67 16.88 13.00
C ASP A 148 -0.33 16.61 14.12
N PRO A 149 -0.14 15.54 14.92
CA PRO A 149 -1.02 15.24 16.03
C PRO A 149 -1.02 16.42 17.03
N GLU A 150 -2.20 16.94 17.33
CA GLU A 150 -2.36 17.96 18.35
C GLU A 150 -2.13 17.34 19.74
N PHE A 151 -0.96 17.52 20.30
CA PHE A 151 -0.60 17.32 21.73
C PHE A 151 -1.11 16.05 22.42
N TYR A 152 -1.22 14.91 21.74
CA TYR A 152 -1.55 13.65 22.40
C TYR A 152 -0.29 12.83 22.67
N TRP A 153 0.22 12.99 23.88
CA TRP A 153 1.16 12.02 24.45
C TRP A 153 0.38 10.75 24.83
N THR A 154 0.81 9.62 24.32
CA THR A 154 0.32 8.31 24.73
C THR A 154 1.39 7.59 25.52
N ILE A 155 0.99 6.60 26.34
CA ILE A 155 1.95 5.80 27.11
C ILE A 155 2.55 4.73 26.20
N ALA A 156 3.87 4.53 26.27
CA ALA A 156 4.57 3.52 25.47
C ALA A 156 4.13 2.08 25.75
N SER A 157 3.41 1.83 26.85
CA SER A 157 2.79 0.55 27.19
C SER A 157 1.44 0.29 26.53
N ASP A 158 0.93 1.19 25.68
CA ASP A 158 -0.32 1.00 24.95
C ASP A 158 -0.18 -0.17 23.95
N GLU A 159 -1.13 -1.12 23.98
CA GLU A 159 -1.16 -2.27 23.05
C GLU A 159 -1.18 -1.82 21.57
N HIS A 160 -1.83 -0.70 21.28
CA HIS A 160 -1.90 -0.16 19.91
C HIS A 160 -0.52 0.17 19.35
N PHE A 161 0.35 0.78 20.17
CA PHE A 161 1.73 1.07 19.78
C PHE A 161 2.54 -0.21 19.52
N TYR A 162 2.31 -1.28 20.28
CA TYR A 162 3.06 -2.54 20.13
C TYR A 162 2.82 -3.27 18.81
N HIS A 163 1.64 -3.10 18.22
CA HIS A 163 1.24 -3.76 16.97
C HIS A 163 1.39 -2.86 15.76
N MET A 164 1.84 -1.62 15.95
CA MET A 164 2.00 -0.67 14.86
C MET A 164 3.13 -1.09 13.92
N ASN A 165 2.86 -0.98 12.61
CA ASN A 165 3.91 -1.13 11.62
C ASN A 165 4.81 0.12 11.62
N MET A 166 5.98 0.02 12.23
CA MET A 166 6.94 1.13 12.36
C MET A 166 7.43 1.68 11.01
N ALA A 167 7.26 0.95 9.91
CA ALA A 167 7.52 1.47 8.57
C ALA A 167 6.56 2.60 8.15
N LEU A 168 5.47 2.81 8.88
CA LEU A 168 4.53 3.91 8.66
C LEU A 168 4.94 5.21 9.35
N VAL A 169 5.84 5.15 10.32
CA VAL A 169 6.16 6.29 11.19
C VAL A 169 6.99 7.32 10.45
N GLU A 170 6.42 8.51 10.28
CA GLU A 170 7.12 9.66 9.72
C GLU A 170 8.09 10.26 10.76
N TRP A 171 7.59 10.54 11.96
CA TRP A 171 8.42 10.90 13.10
C TRP A 171 7.84 10.34 14.39
N PHE A 172 8.73 10.19 15.37
CA PHE A 172 8.45 9.63 16.68
C PHE A 172 9.11 10.49 17.77
N LYS A 173 8.35 10.92 18.76
CA LYS A 173 8.85 11.71 19.90
C LYS A 173 8.80 10.91 21.18
N ILE A 174 9.81 11.08 22.00
CA ILE A 174 9.94 10.48 23.32
C ILE A 174 10.07 11.62 24.32
N SER A 175 9.28 11.61 25.41
CA SER A 175 9.43 12.56 26.51
C SER A 175 10.72 12.29 27.28
N GLY A 176 11.47 13.34 27.61
CA GLY A 176 12.61 13.28 28.51
C GLY A 176 12.24 13.08 29.98
N ASN A 177 10.92 13.08 30.29
CA ASN A 177 10.41 12.97 31.64
C ASN A 177 9.31 11.91 31.73
N ILE A 178 9.22 11.27 32.89
CA ILE A 178 8.09 10.48 33.35
C ILE A 178 7.37 11.18 34.49
N ASN A 179 6.05 11.02 34.56
CA ASN A 179 5.22 11.62 35.60
C ASN A 179 4.72 10.51 36.56
N GLU A 180 5.14 10.60 37.79
CA GLU A 180 4.64 9.74 38.86
C GLU A 180 3.54 10.45 39.64
N CYS A 181 2.41 9.79 39.85
CA CYS A 181 1.28 10.34 40.63
C CYS A 181 1.29 9.79 42.05
N GLU A 182 1.59 10.66 43.03
CA GLU A 182 1.50 10.33 44.44
C GLU A 182 0.11 10.67 44.99
N TYR A 183 -0.67 9.64 45.37
CA TYR A 183 -2.01 9.80 45.94
C TYR A 183 -1.96 10.01 47.45
N ILE A 184 -2.21 11.24 47.89
CA ILE A 184 -2.13 11.64 49.31
C ILE A 184 -3.48 11.37 50.05
N GLY A 185 -4.59 11.21 49.36
CA GLY A 185 -5.89 10.95 49.93
C GLY A 185 -7.02 10.93 48.89
N ARG A 186 -8.21 10.43 49.33
CA ARG A 186 -9.37 10.19 48.43
C ARG A 186 -10.01 11.45 47.80
N LEU A 187 -9.78 12.63 48.40
CA LEU A 187 -10.40 13.91 48.02
C LEU A 187 -9.35 14.98 47.64
N VAL A 188 -8.10 14.60 47.58
CA VAL A 188 -6.99 15.51 47.24
C VAL A 188 -6.48 15.14 45.84
N GLU A 189 -6.28 16.14 45.01
CA GLU A 189 -5.64 15.91 43.70
C GLU A 189 -4.26 15.25 43.90
N PRO A 190 -3.92 14.23 43.09
CA PRO A 190 -2.63 13.57 43.21
C PRO A 190 -1.51 14.55 42.92
N LYS A 191 -0.45 14.47 43.71
CA LYS A 191 0.75 15.23 43.47
C LYS A 191 1.51 14.57 42.32
N VAL A 192 1.71 15.30 41.22
CA VAL A 192 2.53 14.84 40.10
C VAL A 192 4.01 15.17 40.42
N ILE A 193 4.83 14.12 40.43
CA ILE A 193 6.28 14.23 40.58
C ILE A 193 6.88 13.91 39.23
N GLN A 194 7.68 14.84 38.70
CA GLN A 194 8.33 14.66 37.39
C GLN A 194 9.75 14.19 37.60
N HIS A 195 10.13 13.10 36.93
CA HIS A 195 11.46 12.51 36.95
C HIS A 195 12.09 12.62 35.56
N SER A 196 13.28 13.23 35.49
CA SER A 196 14.03 13.25 34.25
C SER A 196 14.65 11.88 33.96
N ILE A 197 14.52 11.45 32.71
CA ILE A 197 15.08 10.20 32.19
C ILE A 197 15.96 10.45 30.95
N ASN A 198 16.43 11.70 30.78
CA ASN A 198 17.21 12.12 29.61
C ASN A 198 18.43 11.23 29.41
N ASP A 199 19.23 10.99 30.45
CA ASP A 199 20.42 10.14 30.35
C ASP A 199 20.09 8.74 29.80
N LYS A 200 19.00 8.16 30.30
CA LYS A 200 18.55 6.83 29.87
C LYS A 200 18.12 6.83 28.40
N ILE A 201 17.39 7.86 27.95
CA ILE A 201 16.95 7.98 26.55
C ILE A 201 18.17 8.19 25.64
N GLU A 202 19.09 9.07 26.01
CA GLU A 202 20.31 9.29 25.22
C GLU A 202 21.17 8.04 25.11
N ASP A 203 21.35 7.29 26.19
CA ASP A 203 22.07 6.02 26.16
C ASP A 203 21.43 5.02 25.19
N ILE A 204 20.10 4.89 25.18
CA ILE A 204 19.36 4.03 24.26
C ILE A 204 19.60 4.46 22.81
N LEU A 205 19.45 5.76 22.52
CA LEU A 205 19.58 6.28 21.16
C LEU A 205 21.01 6.16 20.63
N GLN A 206 22.02 6.46 21.47
CA GLN A 206 23.44 6.34 21.11
C GLN A 206 23.86 4.89 20.90
N LYS A 207 23.49 3.98 21.82
CA LYS A 207 23.76 2.54 21.72
C LYS A 207 23.26 1.94 20.41
N ASN A 208 22.09 2.36 19.94
CA ASN A 208 21.47 1.85 18.71
C ASN A 208 21.82 2.70 17.48
N SER A 209 22.75 3.67 17.61
CA SER A 209 23.16 4.59 16.53
C SER A 209 21.96 5.25 15.84
N ILE A 210 21.00 5.74 16.64
CA ILE A 210 19.79 6.41 16.18
C ILE A 210 20.03 7.93 16.21
N ASN A 211 19.80 8.59 15.09
CA ASN A 211 19.86 10.05 15.03
C ASN A 211 18.57 10.65 15.59
N TYR A 212 18.71 11.72 16.36
CA TYR A 212 17.60 12.41 17.00
C TYR A 212 17.81 13.92 17.03
N GLU A 213 16.73 14.67 17.21
CA GLU A 213 16.73 16.08 17.55
C GLU A 213 16.19 16.25 18.98
N TYR A 214 16.88 16.99 19.83
CA TYR A 214 16.43 17.27 21.19
C TYR A 214 15.83 18.66 21.27
N ASP A 215 14.58 18.74 21.71
CA ASP A 215 13.87 20.00 21.97
C ASP A 215 13.89 20.31 23.48
N LYS A 216 14.65 21.37 23.85
CA LYS A 216 14.76 21.82 25.25
C LYS A 216 13.46 22.40 25.82
N ILE A 217 12.55 22.90 24.97
CA ILE A 217 11.33 23.55 25.44
C ILE A 217 10.33 22.49 25.88
N SER A 218 10.14 21.46 25.06
CA SER A 218 9.24 20.36 25.35
C SER A 218 9.91 19.20 26.11
N ASP A 219 11.23 19.30 26.33
CA ASP A 219 12.05 18.24 26.92
C ASP A 219 11.80 16.90 26.26
N SER A 220 12.03 16.82 24.96
CA SER A 220 11.68 15.65 24.15
C SER A 220 12.68 15.38 23.04
N TYR A 221 12.77 14.11 22.65
CA TYR A 221 13.62 13.59 21.59
C TYR A 221 12.78 13.24 20.38
N THR A 222 13.08 13.85 19.22
CA THR A 222 12.41 13.54 17.95
C THR A 222 13.29 12.66 17.09
N ILE A 223 12.77 11.52 16.68
CA ILE A 223 13.39 10.53 15.81
C ILE A 223 12.60 10.50 14.51
N TYR A 224 13.26 10.72 13.38
CA TYR A 224 12.62 10.70 12.08
C TYR A 224 12.70 9.31 11.46
N GLY A 225 11.56 8.75 11.10
CA GLY A 225 11.48 7.59 10.21
C GLY A 225 11.72 8.03 8.77
N TYR A 226 11.12 9.19 8.42
CA TYR A 226 11.24 9.83 7.11
C TYR A 226 11.33 11.35 7.26
N ARG A 227 12.10 11.98 6.35
CA ARG A 227 12.24 13.44 6.28
C ARG A 227 12.56 13.90 4.85
#